data_9cb8e0ad8bccd7cc474718a8d7c20e54
#
_entry.id   9cb8e0ad8bccd7cc474718a8d7c20e54
#
_cell.length_a   1.000
_cell.length_b   1.000
_cell.length_c   1.000
_cell.angle_alpha   90.00
_cell.angle_beta   90.00
_cell.angle_gamma   90.00
#
_symmetry.space_group_name_H-M   'P 1'
#
loop_
_entity.id
_entity.type
_entity.pdbx_description
1 polymer ?
#
loop_
_entity_poly.entity_id
_entity_poly.type
_entity_poly.pdbx_seq_one_letter_code
_entity_poly.pdbx_strand_id
1 'polypeptide(L)'
;MIKKLSFAEAHEMMSRPGVVLLDVREEPEYITGHAVGAELLPVDEINGETAAAVIPSADCPVMVYCRTGRRSRRAARILESLGYREIYDMGGLVGWPYGLE
;
A
#
# COMPACT_ATOMS: atom_id res chain seq x y z
N MET A 1 -11.93 4.64 -6.04
CA MET A 1 -11.15 5.76 -6.61
C MET A 1 -9.68 5.61 -6.21
N ILE A 2 -8.80 5.78 -7.17
CA ILE A 2 -7.36 5.65 -6.96
C ILE A 2 -6.71 7.01 -7.15
N LYS A 3 -5.91 7.43 -6.16
CA LYS A 3 -5.19 8.70 -6.23
C LYS A 3 -3.70 8.43 -6.04
N LYS A 4 -2.88 9.04 -6.89
CA LYS A 4 -1.42 8.99 -6.75
C LYS A 4 -0.94 10.04 -5.75
N LEU A 5 0.05 9.66 -4.93
CA LEU A 5 0.63 10.56 -3.94
C LEU A 5 2.14 10.71 -4.15
N SER A 6 2.65 11.91 -3.88
CA SER A 6 4.08 12.12 -3.73
C SER A 6 4.54 11.50 -2.40
N PHE A 7 5.85 11.37 -2.21
CA PHE A 7 6.38 10.89 -0.94
C PHE A 7 5.97 11.77 0.24
N ALA A 8 6.00 13.09 0.05
CA ALA A 8 5.59 14.01 1.12
C ALA A 8 4.12 13.84 1.47
N GLU A 9 3.25 13.74 0.46
CA GLU A 9 1.83 13.51 0.67
C GLU A 9 1.57 12.17 1.35
N ALA A 10 2.27 11.14 0.92
CA ALA A 10 2.15 9.80 1.51
C ALA A 10 2.57 9.80 2.98
N HIS A 11 3.70 10.45 3.28
CA HIS A 11 4.19 10.54 4.66
C HIS A 11 3.19 11.26 5.56
N GLU A 12 2.60 12.35 5.08
CA GLU A 12 1.58 13.08 5.81
C GLU A 12 0.33 12.21 6.02
N MET A 13 -0.10 11.48 5.00
CA MET A 13 -1.24 10.58 5.07
C MET A 13 -1.03 9.48 6.11
N MET A 14 0.19 8.96 6.24
CA MET A 14 0.51 7.89 7.17
C MET A 14 0.33 8.27 8.64
N SER A 15 0.32 9.56 8.96
CA SER A 15 0.09 10.03 10.33
C SER A 15 -1.40 10.05 10.70
N ARG A 16 -2.29 9.90 9.71
CA ARG A 16 -3.74 9.89 9.97
C ARG A 16 -4.16 8.55 10.58
N PRO A 17 -5.05 8.55 11.60
CA PRO A 17 -5.52 7.31 12.18
C PRO A 17 -6.32 6.49 11.16
N GLY A 18 -6.17 5.17 11.24
CA GLY A 18 -6.94 4.25 10.42
C GLY A 18 -6.42 4.02 9.01
N VAL A 19 -5.33 4.67 8.60
CA VAL A 19 -4.73 4.41 7.29
C VAL A 19 -3.97 3.09 7.32
N VAL A 20 -4.24 2.23 6.34
CA VAL A 20 -3.52 0.98 6.16
C VAL A 20 -2.48 1.17 5.06
N LEU A 21 -1.22 0.86 5.36
CA LEU A 21 -0.13 0.92 4.40
C LEU A 21 0.25 -0.51 4.00
N LEU A 22 0.17 -0.81 2.72
CA LEU A 22 0.50 -2.14 2.19
C LEU A 22 1.75 -2.11 1.33
N ASP A 23 2.68 -2.99 1.64
CA ASP A 23 3.82 -3.32 0.79
C ASP A 23 3.36 -4.48 -0.09
N VAL A 24 3.26 -4.24 -1.41
CA VAL A 24 2.76 -5.26 -2.33
C VAL A 24 3.88 -5.96 -3.09
N ARG A 25 5.12 -5.82 -2.58
CA ARG A 25 6.28 -6.55 -3.08
C ARG A 25 6.27 -7.99 -2.54
N GLU A 26 7.27 -8.77 -2.90
CA GLU A 26 7.42 -10.13 -2.38
C GLU A 26 8.07 -10.12 -1.00
N GLU A 27 7.86 -11.20 -0.25
CA GLU A 27 8.39 -11.31 1.12
C GLU A 27 9.90 -11.07 1.22
N PRO A 28 10.76 -11.61 0.35
CA PRO A 28 12.20 -11.34 0.44
C PRO A 28 12.54 -9.84 0.33
N GLU A 29 11.79 -9.10 -0.46
CA GLU A 29 11.97 -7.66 -0.56
C GLU A 29 11.55 -6.95 0.73
N TYR A 30 10.42 -7.35 1.28
CA TYR A 30 9.87 -6.78 2.52
C TYR A 30 10.84 -6.98 3.69
N ILE A 31 11.41 -8.17 3.82
CA ILE A 31 12.33 -8.52 4.90
C ILE A 31 13.60 -7.67 4.86
N THR A 32 14.09 -7.32 3.67
CA THR A 32 15.32 -6.53 3.54
C THR A 32 15.12 -5.05 3.88
N GLY A 33 13.90 -4.61 4.04
CA GLY A 33 13.56 -3.24 4.41
C GLY A 33 12.22 -2.82 3.81
N HIS A 34 11.37 -2.24 4.64
CA HIS A 34 10.06 -1.76 4.21
C HIS A 34 9.73 -0.45 4.94
N ALA A 35 8.81 0.32 4.39
CA ALA A 35 8.40 1.56 5.02
C ALA A 35 7.81 1.30 6.40
N VAL A 36 8.11 2.16 7.36
CA VAL A 36 7.65 2.01 8.74
C VAL A 36 6.13 1.89 8.78
N GLY A 37 5.64 0.84 9.43
CA GLY A 37 4.21 0.59 9.57
C GLY A 37 3.57 -0.18 8.42
N ALA A 38 4.33 -0.54 7.39
CA ALA A 38 3.78 -1.28 6.26
C ALA A 38 3.50 -2.74 6.60
N GLU A 39 2.35 -3.23 6.17
CA GLU A 39 2.03 -4.64 6.22
C GLU A 39 2.27 -5.27 4.85
N LEU A 40 2.74 -6.52 4.85
CA LEU A 40 3.04 -7.23 3.60
C LEU A 40 1.77 -7.87 3.04
N LEU A 41 1.48 -7.56 1.77
CA LEU A 41 0.47 -8.27 1.00
C LEU A 41 0.89 -8.26 -0.47
N PRO A 42 1.63 -9.29 -0.90
CA PRO A 42 2.12 -9.34 -2.29
C PRO A 42 0.98 -9.22 -3.30
N VAL A 43 1.24 -8.50 -4.38
CA VAL A 43 0.19 -8.19 -5.36
C VAL A 43 -0.52 -9.43 -5.89
N ASP A 44 0.21 -10.51 -6.13
CA ASP A 44 -0.37 -11.75 -6.67
C ASP A 44 -1.22 -12.52 -5.65
N GLU A 45 -1.14 -12.13 -4.38
CA GLU A 45 -1.91 -12.76 -3.31
C GLU A 45 -3.14 -11.95 -2.90
N ILE A 46 -3.38 -10.81 -3.52
CA ILE A 46 -4.52 -9.96 -3.16
C ILE A 46 -5.82 -10.56 -3.69
N ASN A 47 -6.73 -10.85 -2.77
CA ASN A 47 -8.10 -11.25 -3.08
C ASN A 47 -9.00 -10.72 -1.96
N GLY A 48 -10.30 -10.99 -2.05
CA GLY A 48 -11.25 -10.48 -1.05
C GLY A 48 -10.93 -10.91 0.36
N GLU A 49 -10.47 -12.15 0.53
CA GLU A 49 -10.15 -12.71 1.84
C GLU A 49 -8.87 -12.14 2.42
N THR A 50 -7.79 -12.11 1.63
CA THR A 50 -6.49 -11.60 2.11
C THR A 50 -6.56 -10.10 2.38
N ALA A 51 -7.25 -9.35 1.53
CA ALA A 51 -7.44 -7.92 1.74
C ALA A 51 -8.23 -7.65 3.02
N ALA A 52 -9.32 -8.38 3.25
CA ALA A 52 -10.14 -8.21 4.45
C ALA A 52 -9.37 -8.52 5.74
N ALA A 53 -8.36 -9.39 5.67
CA ALA A 53 -7.54 -9.72 6.84
C ALA A 53 -6.68 -8.54 7.31
N VAL A 54 -6.32 -7.62 6.42
CA VAL A 54 -5.43 -6.48 6.75
C VAL A 54 -6.12 -5.13 6.65
N ILE A 55 -7.26 -5.04 5.94
CA ILE A 55 -8.01 -3.78 5.79
C ILE A 55 -9.37 -3.95 6.48
N PRO A 56 -9.60 -3.24 7.60
CA PRO A 56 -10.79 -3.48 8.44
C PRO A 56 -12.13 -3.24 7.76
N SER A 57 -12.23 -2.30 6.82
CA SER A 57 -13.50 -2.03 6.14
C SER A 57 -13.28 -1.44 4.75
N ALA A 58 -14.33 -1.45 3.93
CA ALA A 58 -14.28 -0.89 2.57
C ALA A 58 -14.07 0.63 2.57
N ASP A 59 -14.35 1.30 3.67
CA ASP A 59 -14.17 2.75 3.80
C ASP A 59 -12.81 3.13 4.36
N CYS A 60 -12.01 2.16 4.78
CA CYS A 60 -10.69 2.40 5.34
C CYS A 60 -9.75 2.93 4.25
N PRO A 61 -9.02 4.03 4.52
CA PRO A 61 -8.02 4.52 3.57
C PRO A 61 -6.89 3.51 3.43
N VAL A 62 -6.56 3.12 2.21
CA VAL A 62 -5.52 2.14 1.92
C VAL A 62 -4.47 2.79 1.04
N MET A 63 -3.21 2.68 1.44
CA MET A 63 -2.10 3.17 0.65
C MET A 63 -1.22 1.99 0.26
N VAL A 64 -0.82 1.93 -1.00
CA VAL A 64 -0.01 0.83 -1.54
C VAL A 64 1.28 1.35 -2.15
N TYR A 65 2.34 0.55 -2.05
CA TYR A 65 3.58 0.83 -2.74
C TYR A 65 4.28 -0.47 -3.15
N CYS A 66 5.17 -0.35 -4.11
CA CYS A 66 6.06 -1.44 -4.47
C CYS A 66 7.48 -0.88 -4.65
N ARG A 67 8.31 -1.49 -5.48
CA ARG A 67 9.65 -0.96 -5.70
C ARG A 67 9.68 0.18 -6.71
N THR A 68 8.99 0.02 -7.85
CA THR A 68 9.06 0.97 -8.98
C THR A 68 7.72 1.51 -9.42
N GLY A 69 6.61 1.08 -8.82
CA GLY A 69 5.27 1.58 -9.13
C GLY A 69 4.41 0.68 -10.02
N ARG A 70 4.96 -0.35 -10.65
CA ARG A 70 4.18 -1.23 -11.53
C ARG A 70 3.22 -2.13 -10.76
N ARG A 71 3.75 -2.80 -9.73
CA ARG A 71 2.95 -3.71 -8.90
C ARG A 71 1.93 -2.94 -8.06
N SER A 72 2.30 -1.75 -7.56
CA SER A 72 1.39 -0.95 -6.77
C SER A 72 0.20 -0.45 -7.60
N ARG A 73 0.44 -0.10 -8.86
CA ARG A 73 -0.65 0.29 -9.76
C ARG A 73 -1.64 -0.86 -9.96
N ARG A 74 -1.12 -2.06 -10.18
CA ARG A 74 -1.95 -3.26 -10.34
C ARG A 74 -2.71 -3.57 -9.05
N ALA A 75 -2.01 -3.50 -7.91
CA ALA A 75 -2.62 -3.73 -6.60
C ALA A 75 -3.77 -2.76 -6.33
N ALA A 76 -3.58 -1.48 -6.64
CA ALA A 76 -4.61 -0.46 -6.45
C ALA A 76 -5.86 -0.80 -7.26
N ARG A 77 -5.70 -1.26 -8.50
CA ARG A 77 -6.82 -1.64 -9.36
C ARG A 77 -7.56 -2.87 -8.83
N ILE A 78 -6.82 -3.84 -8.30
CA ILE A 78 -7.42 -5.03 -7.69
C ILE A 78 -8.25 -4.62 -6.48
N LEU A 79 -7.70 -3.79 -5.60
CA LEU A 79 -8.41 -3.31 -4.42
C LEU A 79 -9.66 -2.52 -4.79
N GLU A 80 -9.58 -1.69 -5.83
CA GLU A 80 -10.75 -0.97 -6.31
C GLU A 80 -11.85 -1.93 -6.77
N SER A 81 -11.47 -2.96 -7.51
CA SER A 81 -12.43 -3.97 -7.99
C SER A 81 -13.05 -4.76 -6.84
N LEU A 82 -12.37 -4.84 -5.70
CA LEU A 82 -12.88 -5.52 -4.49
C LEU A 82 -13.82 -4.63 -3.66
N GLY A 83 -13.97 -3.37 -4.05
CA GLY A 83 -14.91 -2.46 -3.38
C GLY A 83 -14.29 -1.49 -2.39
N TYR A 84 -12.96 -1.45 -2.25
CA TYR A 84 -12.30 -0.45 -1.42
C TYR A 84 -12.44 0.91 -2.09
N ARG A 85 -12.84 1.92 -1.32
CA ARG A 85 -13.27 3.21 -1.89
C ARG A 85 -12.20 4.28 -1.88
N GLU A 86 -11.30 4.22 -0.91
CA GLU A 86 -10.28 5.26 -0.74
C GLU A 86 -8.91 4.61 -0.86
N ILE A 87 -8.33 4.67 -2.06
CA ILE A 87 -7.09 3.97 -2.40
C ILE A 87 -6.06 4.99 -2.88
N TYR A 88 -4.85 4.88 -2.33
CA TYR A 88 -3.73 5.76 -2.66
C TYR A 88 -2.55 4.93 -3.14
N ASP A 89 -1.96 5.33 -4.26
CA ASP A 89 -0.78 4.68 -4.82
C ASP A 89 0.41 5.62 -4.64
N MET A 90 1.32 5.27 -3.75
CA MET A 90 2.52 6.09 -3.57
C MET A 90 3.67 5.65 -4.50
N GLY A 91 3.45 4.65 -5.33
CA GLY A 91 4.41 4.26 -6.35
C GLY A 91 5.55 3.43 -5.83
N GLY A 92 6.77 3.77 -6.24
CA GLY A 92 7.95 3.01 -5.86
C GLY A 92 8.58 3.52 -4.57
N LEU A 93 9.23 2.60 -3.85
CA LEU A 93 9.92 2.93 -2.60
C LEU A 93 11.30 3.53 -2.83
N VAL A 94 11.84 3.41 -4.04
CA VAL A 94 13.17 3.94 -4.36
C VAL A 94 13.19 5.45 -4.15
N GLY A 95 14.12 5.91 -3.29
CA GLY A 95 14.21 7.32 -2.94
C GLY A 95 13.36 7.73 -1.74
N TRP A 96 12.63 6.81 -1.12
CA TRP A 96 11.83 7.08 0.07
C TRP A 96 12.72 7.63 1.20
N PRO A 97 12.48 8.88 1.68
CA PRO A 97 13.40 9.52 2.63
C PRO A 97 12.99 9.37 4.09
N TYR A 98 11.88 8.70 4.39
CA TYR A 98 11.29 8.71 5.72
C TYR A 98 11.60 7.47 6.55
N GLY A 99 12.58 6.68 6.14
CA GLY A 99 13.06 5.55 6.92
C GLY A 99 12.40 4.22 6.60
N LEU A 100 13.16 3.18 6.88
CA LEU A 100 12.72 1.80 6.70
C LEU A 100 12.88 1.05 8.03
N GLU A 101 12.12 -0.02 8.15
CA GLU A 101 12.28 -0.95 9.26
C GLU A 101 12.46 -2.40 8.79
#